data_3f332e51a84e8677be2e1271aa7e6afd
#
_entry.id   3f332e51a84e8677be2e1271aa7e6afd
#
_cell.length_a   1.000
_cell.length_b   1.000
_cell.length_c   1.000
_cell.angle_alpha   90.00
_cell.angle_beta   90.00
_cell.angle_gamma   90.00
#
_symmetry.space_group_name_H-M   'P 1'
#
loop_
_entity.id
_entity.type
_entity.pdbx_description
1 polymer ?
#
loop_
_entity_poly.entity_id
_entity_poly.type
_entity_poly.pdbx_seq_one_letter_code
_entity_poly.pdbx_strand_id
1 'polypeptide(L)'
;MAAPTDIRASRDAGYWSQFAATWTTLLTYRYLGRVNPVLDQGVERVTMPLRHDMRDSEGRVMAAPLAIAAAESGGMHDDLYIPNPVTASLDILDDALGVTRVRVLPDTIRLGRTMGFSRSLIVDDDDPARVIALSSGTAISLGSPPPGYRPVDNPPLEVADSPDMPRLHQVFNICPLAGGEWQLPALGTGTASPDAALHLGPQHIALETAAGARMRREFGAAAPRIRHWQVMFVARGKVGPFVTRSELIDGQGGGVAVRVALLDSGNEQRVISSATAIY
;
A
#
# COMPACT_ATOMS: atom_id res chain seq x y z
N MET A 1 15.16 -13.95 15.38
CA MET A 1 13.95 -14.30 14.61
C MET A 1 14.38 -15.11 13.39
N ALA A 2 13.66 -16.19 13.07
CA ALA A 2 13.93 -16.92 11.84
C ALA A 2 13.65 -16.01 10.64
N ALA A 3 14.53 -16.02 9.65
CA ALA A 3 14.32 -15.28 8.41
C ALA A 3 13.02 -15.78 7.74
N PRO A 4 12.18 -14.88 7.20
CA PRO A 4 10.98 -15.29 6.48
C PRO A 4 11.33 -16.22 5.31
N THR A 5 10.51 -17.23 5.07
CA THR A 5 10.73 -18.22 4.00
C THR A 5 10.27 -17.66 2.65
N ASP A 6 11.08 -17.79 1.60
CA ASP A 6 10.69 -17.37 0.25
C ASP A 6 9.69 -18.37 -0.34
N ILE A 7 8.50 -17.91 -0.72
CA ILE A 7 7.41 -18.69 -1.30
C ILE A 7 7.84 -19.50 -2.52
N ARG A 8 8.79 -19.01 -3.29
CA ARG A 8 9.29 -19.67 -4.49
C ARG A 8 10.12 -20.93 -4.18
N ALA A 9 10.56 -21.07 -2.95
CA ALA A 9 11.48 -22.14 -2.53
C ALA A 9 10.76 -23.38 -1.97
N SER A 10 9.47 -23.29 -1.61
CA SER A 10 8.82 -24.38 -0.88
C SER A 10 7.59 -24.96 -1.61
N ARG A 11 7.58 -26.30 -1.73
CA ARG A 11 6.43 -27.12 -2.15
C ARG A 11 5.80 -27.87 -0.97
N ASP A 12 6.21 -27.58 0.24
CA ASP A 12 5.89 -28.29 1.46
C ASP A 12 4.63 -27.73 2.15
N ALA A 13 3.80 -28.58 2.72
CA ALA A 13 2.62 -28.21 3.50
C ALA A 13 2.97 -27.35 4.72
N GLY A 14 4.12 -27.56 5.35
CA GLY A 14 4.63 -26.72 6.44
C GLY A 14 4.88 -25.26 6.01
N TYR A 15 5.32 -25.05 4.79
CA TYR A 15 5.47 -23.72 4.21
C TYR A 15 4.15 -22.95 4.19
N TRP A 16 3.07 -23.56 3.73
CA TRP A 16 1.78 -22.88 3.61
C TRP A 16 1.16 -22.54 4.97
N SER A 17 1.41 -23.34 5.99
CA SER A 17 1.05 -22.98 7.36
C SER A 17 1.83 -21.76 7.84
N GLN A 18 3.13 -21.67 7.51
CA GLN A 18 3.96 -20.52 7.83
C GLN A 18 3.57 -19.30 7.01
N PHE A 19 3.21 -19.47 5.74
CA PHE A 19 2.67 -18.41 4.88
C PHE A 19 1.43 -17.78 5.50
N ALA A 20 0.46 -18.61 5.91
CA ALA A 20 -0.75 -18.14 6.57
C ALA A 20 -0.44 -17.40 7.88
N ALA A 21 0.44 -17.96 8.73
CA ALA A 21 0.84 -17.33 9.98
C ALA A 21 1.55 -15.98 9.77
N THR A 22 2.39 -15.85 8.74
CA THR A 22 3.05 -14.58 8.41
C THR A 22 2.04 -13.53 7.94
N TRP A 23 1.05 -13.94 7.15
CA TRP A 23 -0.01 -13.04 6.69
C TRP A 23 -0.76 -12.39 7.86
N THR A 24 -1.04 -13.16 8.92
CA THR A 24 -1.72 -12.64 10.11
C THR A 24 -0.90 -11.64 10.91
N THR A 25 0.41 -11.55 10.69
CA THR A 25 1.30 -10.60 11.39
C THR A 25 1.50 -9.29 10.64
N LEU A 26 1.02 -9.17 9.39
CA LEU A 26 1.18 -7.94 8.61
C LEU A 26 0.53 -6.74 9.29
N LEU A 27 1.39 -5.84 9.77
CA LEU A 27 0.96 -4.65 10.49
C LEU A 27 0.09 -3.74 9.64
N THR A 28 0.39 -3.62 8.35
CA THR A 28 -0.29 -2.71 7.45
C THR A 28 -1.81 -2.86 7.48
N TYR A 29 -2.32 -4.01 7.14
CA TYR A 29 -3.77 -4.23 7.08
C TYR A 29 -4.42 -4.18 8.46
N ARG A 30 -3.74 -4.77 9.45
CA ARG A 30 -4.24 -4.79 10.81
C ARG A 30 -4.31 -3.40 11.42
N TYR A 31 -3.26 -2.59 11.28
CA TYR A 31 -3.22 -1.25 11.85
C TYR A 31 -4.15 -0.30 11.11
N LEU A 32 -4.18 -0.33 9.78
CA LEU A 32 -5.09 0.52 9.00
C LEU A 32 -6.56 0.12 9.19
N GLY A 33 -6.83 -1.06 9.73
CA GLY A 33 -8.20 -1.54 9.94
C GLY A 33 -8.89 -1.97 8.65
N ARG A 34 -8.10 -2.36 7.63
CA ARG A 34 -8.63 -2.90 6.39
C ARG A 34 -9.25 -4.26 6.67
N VAL A 35 -10.55 -4.34 6.49
CA VAL A 35 -11.30 -5.60 6.64
C VAL A 35 -11.22 -6.38 5.33
N ASN A 36 -10.97 -7.69 5.44
CA ASN A 36 -11.03 -8.60 4.31
C ASN A 36 -12.40 -8.56 3.63
N PRO A 37 -12.48 -8.92 2.34
CA PRO A 37 -13.72 -8.88 1.60
C PRO A 37 -14.84 -9.61 2.34
N VAL A 38 -15.90 -8.91 2.62
CA VAL A 38 -17.15 -9.51 3.06
C VAL A 38 -17.98 -9.72 1.81
N LEU A 39 -18.32 -10.98 1.51
CA LEU A 39 -19.24 -11.29 0.44
C LEU A 39 -20.64 -10.88 0.88
N ASP A 40 -21.10 -9.72 0.40
CA ASP A 40 -22.49 -9.29 0.52
C ASP A 40 -23.15 -9.41 -0.86
N GLN A 41 -24.18 -10.22 -0.95
CA GLN A 41 -24.89 -10.51 -2.22
C GLN A 41 -23.99 -10.98 -3.36
N GLY A 42 -22.89 -11.69 -3.04
CA GLY A 42 -21.93 -12.19 -4.03
C GLY A 42 -20.89 -11.14 -4.50
N VAL A 43 -20.84 -9.97 -3.89
CA VAL A 43 -19.85 -8.93 -4.18
C VAL A 43 -18.88 -8.80 -3.01
N GLU A 44 -17.59 -8.91 -3.32
CA GLU A 44 -16.54 -8.63 -2.35
C GLU A 44 -16.53 -7.15 -1.98
N ARG A 45 -16.50 -6.87 -0.69
CA ARG A 45 -16.44 -5.49 -0.18
C ARG A 45 -15.28 -5.34 0.79
N VAL A 46 -14.27 -4.60 0.39
CA VAL A 46 -13.21 -4.16 1.28
C VAL A 46 -13.62 -2.85 1.92
N THR A 47 -13.55 -2.76 3.24
CA THR A 47 -13.75 -1.50 3.97
C THR A 47 -12.52 -1.15 4.79
N MET A 48 -12.31 0.15 5.01
CA MET A 48 -11.23 0.66 5.84
C MET A 48 -11.65 1.98 6.50
N PRO A 49 -11.43 2.15 7.82
CA PRO A 49 -11.66 3.44 8.48
C PRO A 49 -10.70 4.50 7.94
N LEU A 50 -11.12 5.76 7.94
CA LEU A 50 -10.26 6.92 7.66
C LEU A 50 -10.04 7.74 8.93
N ARG A 51 -8.96 7.47 9.63
CA ARG A 51 -8.58 8.12 10.87
C ARG A 51 -7.69 9.35 10.65
N HIS A 52 -7.42 10.10 11.71
CA HIS A 52 -6.56 11.29 11.69
C HIS A 52 -5.14 11.00 11.21
N ASP A 53 -4.57 9.84 11.54
CA ASP A 53 -3.24 9.43 11.11
C ASP A 53 -3.12 9.15 9.60
N MET A 54 -4.25 8.97 8.92
CA MET A 54 -4.36 8.73 7.47
C MET A 54 -4.62 10.02 6.68
N ARG A 55 -4.51 11.17 7.33
CA ARG A 55 -4.81 12.49 6.77
C ARG A 55 -3.59 13.40 6.83
N ASP A 56 -3.54 14.36 5.94
CA ASP A 56 -2.55 15.43 5.99
C ASP A 56 -2.91 16.48 7.07
N SER A 57 -2.13 17.56 7.14
CA SER A 57 -2.35 18.66 8.10
C SER A 57 -3.64 19.45 7.85
N GLU A 58 -4.24 19.34 6.68
CA GLU A 58 -5.50 20.00 6.30
C GLU A 58 -6.72 19.07 6.41
N GLY A 59 -6.51 17.85 6.94
CA GLY A 59 -7.55 16.84 7.11
C GLY A 59 -7.90 16.08 5.85
N ARG A 60 -7.18 16.30 4.73
CA ARG A 60 -7.41 15.59 3.46
C ARG A 60 -6.80 14.20 3.52
N VAL A 61 -7.47 13.24 2.89
CA VAL A 61 -6.99 11.85 2.87
C VAL A 61 -5.66 11.73 2.11
N MET A 62 -4.76 10.94 2.64
CA MET A 62 -3.48 10.60 2.03
C MET A 62 -3.65 9.52 0.94
N ALA A 63 -2.75 9.49 -0.04
CA ALA A 63 -2.78 8.52 -1.14
C ALA A 63 -2.42 7.09 -0.67
N ALA A 64 -1.44 6.93 0.22
CA ALA A 64 -0.99 5.62 0.67
C ALA A 64 -2.10 4.78 1.34
N PRO A 65 -2.90 5.30 2.28
CA PRO A 65 -4.03 4.56 2.82
C PRO A 65 -5.03 4.08 1.77
N LEU A 66 -5.39 4.95 0.80
CA LEU A 66 -6.32 4.60 -0.27
C LEU A 66 -5.73 3.53 -1.20
N ALA A 67 -4.45 3.64 -1.56
CA ALA A 67 -3.76 2.65 -2.37
C ALA A 67 -3.67 1.29 -1.67
N ILE A 68 -3.47 1.29 -0.33
CA ILE A 68 -3.46 0.08 0.48
C ILE A 68 -4.87 -0.51 0.61
N ALA A 69 -5.90 0.32 0.75
CA ALA A 69 -7.28 -0.16 0.77
C ALA A 69 -7.65 -0.87 -0.53
N ALA A 70 -7.25 -0.30 -1.68
CA ALA A 70 -7.52 -0.85 -3.00
C ALA A 70 -6.60 -2.02 -3.38
N ALA A 71 -5.51 -2.25 -2.63
CA ALA A 71 -4.57 -3.32 -2.93
C ALA A 71 -5.28 -4.68 -2.88
N GLU A 72 -5.01 -5.52 -3.87
CA GLU A 72 -5.55 -6.88 -3.97
C GLU A 72 -7.09 -6.96 -4.06
N SER A 73 -7.78 -5.83 -4.24
CA SER A 73 -9.24 -5.80 -4.37
C SER A 73 -9.76 -6.24 -5.75
N GLY A 74 -8.89 -6.61 -6.67
CA GLY A 74 -9.22 -6.94 -8.04
C GLY A 74 -9.20 -8.42 -8.37
N GLY A 75 -10.06 -9.25 -7.76
CA GLY A 75 -10.38 -10.60 -8.26
C GLY A 75 -9.25 -11.64 -8.30
N MET A 76 -8.09 -11.34 -7.70
CA MET A 76 -7.00 -12.32 -7.56
C MET A 76 -7.15 -13.20 -6.30
N HIS A 77 -8.32 -13.14 -5.68
CA HIS A 77 -8.68 -13.93 -4.50
C HIS A 77 -9.28 -15.31 -4.83
N ASP A 78 -9.48 -15.59 -6.10
CA ASP A 78 -9.75 -16.96 -6.48
C ASP A 78 -8.59 -17.84 -6.01
N ASP A 79 -8.88 -19.02 -5.47
CA ASP A 79 -7.97 -20.03 -4.95
C ASP A 79 -6.80 -20.41 -5.90
N LEU A 80 -6.64 -19.68 -6.97
CA LEU A 80 -5.76 -19.99 -8.09
C LEU A 80 -4.45 -19.18 -8.10
N TYR A 81 -4.38 -18.01 -7.44
CA TYR A 81 -3.23 -17.12 -7.61
C TYR A 81 -2.82 -16.40 -6.33
N ILE A 82 -1.52 -16.32 -6.10
CA ILE A 82 -0.92 -15.45 -5.12
C ILE A 82 -0.46 -14.19 -5.86
N PRO A 83 -1.13 -13.04 -5.68
CA PRO A 83 -0.81 -11.85 -6.42
C PRO A 83 0.48 -11.21 -5.93
N ASN A 84 1.29 -10.74 -6.88
CA ASN A 84 2.40 -9.85 -6.62
C ASN A 84 2.21 -8.57 -7.46
N PRO A 85 2.00 -7.41 -6.84
CA PRO A 85 1.75 -6.18 -7.56
C PRO A 85 2.96 -5.80 -8.42
N VAL A 86 2.68 -5.30 -9.63
CA VAL A 86 3.64 -4.74 -10.57
C VAL A 86 3.45 -3.23 -10.65
N THR A 87 2.20 -2.80 -10.76
CA THR A 87 1.84 -1.38 -10.72
C THR A 87 0.60 -1.18 -9.89
N ALA A 88 0.51 -0.02 -9.25
CA ALA A 88 -0.70 0.50 -8.64
C ALA A 88 -0.82 1.98 -9.00
N SER A 89 -2.01 2.43 -9.38
CA SER A 89 -2.29 3.85 -9.58
C SER A 89 -3.59 4.27 -8.91
N LEU A 90 -3.66 5.54 -8.58
CA LEU A 90 -4.78 6.15 -7.87
C LEU A 90 -4.99 7.57 -8.39
N ASP A 91 -6.23 7.88 -8.79
CA ASP A 91 -6.68 9.22 -9.12
C ASP A 91 -7.61 9.70 -7.99
N ILE A 92 -7.18 10.70 -7.21
CA ILE A 92 -7.93 11.21 -6.06
C ILE A 92 -8.86 12.33 -6.53
N LEU A 93 -10.16 12.07 -6.45
CA LEU A 93 -11.21 12.98 -6.91
C LEU A 93 -11.75 13.85 -5.79
N ASP A 94 -11.80 13.32 -4.56
CA ASP A 94 -12.37 13.97 -3.37
C ASP A 94 -11.37 13.95 -2.21
N ASP A 95 -11.33 15.01 -1.41
CA ASP A 95 -10.45 15.14 -0.23
C ASP A 95 -10.88 14.24 0.94
N ALA A 96 -12.04 13.60 0.83
CA ALA A 96 -12.67 12.76 1.85
C ALA A 96 -12.86 13.48 3.21
N LEU A 97 -13.09 14.80 3.19
CA LEU A 97 -13.38 15.56 4.40
C LEU A 97 -14.69 15.06 5.01
N GLY A 98 -14.67 14.73 6.29
CA GLY A 98 -15.81 14.19 7.03
C GLY A 98 -16.12 12.70 6.76
N VAL A 99 -15.45 12.05 5.83
CA VAL A 99 -15.62 10.60 5.58
C VAL A 99 -14.92 9.82 6.68
N THR A 100 -15.63 8.93 7.36
CA THR A 100 -15.11 8.13 8.48
C THR A 100 -14.65 6.74 8.04
N ARG A 101 -15.14 6.27 6.89
CA ARG A 101 -14.84 4.95 6.34
C ARG A 101 -14.96 4.96 4.83
N VAL A 102 -14.08 4.27 4.17
CA VAL A 102 -14.18 4.01 2.73
C VAL A 102 -14.54 2.57 2.45
N ARG A 103 -15.23 2.38 1.33
CA ARG A 103 -15.52 1.09 0.72
C ARG A 103 -14.84 1.01 -0.63
N VAL A 104 -14.22 -0.12 -0.91
CA VAL A 104 -13.63 -0.41 -2.22
C VAL A 104 -14.57 -1.33 -2.99
N LEU A 105 -14.92 -0.91 -4.18
CA LEU A 105 -15.76 -1.67 -5.13
C LEU A 105 -14.84 -2.17 -6.25
N PRO A 106 -14.39 -3.43 -6.19
CA PRO A 106 -13.45 -3.97 -7.17
C PRO A 106 -14.13 -4.28 -8.50
N ASP A 107 -13.36 -4.13 -9.57
CA ASP A 107 -13.74 -4.53 -10.93
C ASP A 107 -12.54 -5.18 -11.61
N THR A 108 -12.60 -6.49 -11.80
CA THR A 108 -11.56 -7.24 -12.50
C THR A 108 -11.74 -7.08 -14.01
N ILE A 109 -10.83 -6.34 -14.64
CA ILE A 109 -10.85 -6.16 -16.10
C ILE A 109 -10.50 -7.46 -16.80
N ARG A 110 -9.43 -8.12 -16.34
CA ARG A 110 -8.96 -9.38 -16.90
C ARG A 110 -8.06 -10.12 -15.93
N LEU A 111 -8.33 -11.40 -15.76
CA LEU A 111 -7.44 -12.34 -15.08
C LEU A 111 -6.85 -13.29 -16.13
N GLY A 112 -5.56 -13.15 -16.41
CA GLY A 112 -4.81 -14.03 -17.28
C GLY A 112 -4.03 -15.07 -16.47
N ARG A 113 -3.43 -16.04 -17.16
CA ARG A 113 -2.64 -17.11 -16.51
C ARG A 113 -1.44 -16.61 -15.71
N THR A 114 -0.84 -15.49 -16.11
CA THR A 114 0.39 -14.94 -15.52
C THR A 114 0.19 -13.52 -15.00
N MET A 115 -0.78 -12.78 -15.51
CA MET A 115 -1.04 -11.38 -15.17
C MET A 115 -2.51 -11.12 -14.96
N GLY A 116 -2.82 -10.30 -13.97
CA GLY A 116 -4.14 -9.74 -13.69
C GLY A 116 -4.16 -8.23 -13.87
N PHE A 117 -5.28 -7.71 -14.35
CA PHE A 117 -5.56 -6.29 -14.52
C PHE A 117 -6.85 -5.98 -13.79
N SER A 118 -6.79 -5.04 -12.88
CA SER A 118 -7.93 -4.64 -12.06
C SER A 118 -8.06 -3.12 -12.00
N ARG A 119 -9.27 -2.70 -11.68
CA ARG A 119 -9.58 -1.34 -11.27
C ARG A 119 -10.58 -1.39 -10.13
N SER A 120 -10.73 -0.31 -9.41
CA SER A 120 -11.77 -0.20 -8.37
C SER A 120 -12.20 1.25 -8.19
N LEU A 121 -13.42 1.40 -7.68
CA LEU A 121 -13.90 2.65 -7.11
C LEU A 121 -13.67 2.60 -5.61
N ILE A 122 -13.17 3.69 -5.05
CA ILE A 122 -13.11 3.92 -3.62
C ILE A 122 -14.17 4.97 -3.31
N VAL A 123 -15.16 4.59 -2.52
CA VAL A 123 -16.33 5.42 -2.21
C VAL A 123 -16.44 5.64 -0.71
N ASP A 124 -17.19 6.65 -0.31
CA ASP A 124 -17.64 6.79 1.07
C ASP A 124 -18.55 5.60 1.42
N ASP A 125 -18.30 4.96 2.56
CA ASP A 125 -19.08 3.77 2.98
C ASP A 125 -20.52 4.13 3.33
N ASP A 126 -20.74 5.33 3.86
CA ASP A 126 -22.07 5.84 4.25
C ASP A 126 -22.83 6.46 3.06
N ASP A 127 -22.11 6.99 2.06
CA ASP A 127 -22.68 7.53 0.81
C ASP A 127 -21.95 6.97 -0.42
N PRO A 128 -22.32 5.81 -0.94
CA PRO A 128 -21.65 5.19 -2.08
C PRO A 128 -21.72 6.00 -3.39
N ALA A 129 -22.55 7.04 -3.46
CA ALA A 129 -22.55 7.96 -4.60
C ALA A 129 -21.37 8.94 -4.56
N ARG A 130 -20.76 9.14 -3.39
CA ARG A 130 -19.57 9.97 -3.20
C ARG A 130 -18.32 9.17 -3.53
N VAL A 131 -17.80 9.36 -4.74
CA VAL A 131 -16.56 8.71 -5.20
C VAL A 131 -15.36 9.50 -4.69
N ILE A 132 -14.51 8.85 -3.89
CA ILE A 132 -13.29 9.43 -3.33
C ILE A 132 -12.11 9.29 -4.30
N ALA A 133 -11.94 8.11 -4.87
CA ALA A 133 -10.83 7.85 -5.80
C ALA A 133 -11.13 6.73 -6.78
N LEU A 134 -10.41 6.75 -7.89
CA LEU A 134 -10.29 5.65 -8.83
C LEU A 134 -8.96 4.94 -8.60
N SER A 135 -8.96 3.61 -8.62
CA SER A 135 -7.73 2.83 -8.54
C SER A 135 -7.62 1.88 -9.71
N SER A 136 -6.40 1.64 -10.17
CA SER A 136 -6.10 0.55 -11.10
C SER A 136 -4.77 -0.11 -10.75
N GLY A 137 -4.63 -1.37 -11.15
CA GLY A 137 -3.42 -2.12 -10.84
C GLY A 137 -3.18 -3.27 -11.80
N THR A 138 -1.93 -3.66 -11.85
CA THR A 138 -1.46 -4.85 -12.55
C THR A 138 -0.70 -5.71 -11.56
N ALA A 139 -0.98 -7.00 -11.54
CA ALA A 139 -0.26 -7.97 -10.73
C ALA A 139 0.16 -9.17 -11.56
N ILE A 140 1.21 -9.85 -11.12
CA ILE A 140 1.62 -11.16 -11.64
C ILE A 140 1.32 -12.24 -10.61
N SER A 141 1.07 -13.46 -11.05
CA SER A 141 0.93 -14.61 -10.17
C SER A 141 2.31 -15.11 -9.75
N LEU A 142 2.51 -15.32 -8.45
CA LEU A 142 3.67 -16.03 -7.89
C LEU A 142 3.48 -17.56 -7.88
N GLY A 143 2.31 -18.04 -8.26
CA GLY A 143 1.92 -19.43 -8.22
C GLY A 143 0.53 -19.61 -7.61
N SER A 144 0.10 -20.84 -7.50
CA SER A 144 -1.19 -21.19 -6.91
C SER A 144 -0.97 -21.82 -5.52
N PRO A 145 -1.83 -21.51 -4.56
CA PRO A 145 -1.83 -22.23 -3.29
C PRO A 145 -2.20 -23.69 -3.51
N PRO A 146 -1.85 -24.59 -2.59
CA PRO A 146 -2.25 -25.99 -2.69
C PRO A 146 -3.77 -26.14 -2.58
N PRO A 147 -4.34 -27.21 -3.14
CA PRO A 147 -5.76 -27.49 -3.00
C PRO A 147 -6.19 -27.51 -1.52
N GLY A 148 -7.28 -26.83 -1.22
CA GLY A 148 -7.81 -26.71 0.14
C GLY A 148 -7.16 -25.65 1.02
N TYR A 149 -6.18 -24.90 0.51
CA TYR A 149 -5.67 -23.70 1.19
C TYR A 149 -6.81 -22.68 1.33
N ARG A 150 -6.96 -22.16 2.53
CA ARG A 150 -7.87 -21.04 2.80
C ARG A 150 -7.07 -19.85 3.31
N PRO A 151 -7.35 -18.65 2.81
CA PRO A 151 -6.81 -17.43 3.40
C PRO A 151 -7.11 -17.40 4.90
N VAL A 152 -6.17 -16.96 5.68
CA VAL A 152 -6.35 -16.78 7.13
C VAL A 152 -6.83 -15.36 7.36
N ASP A 153 -7.82 -15.22 8.24
CA ASP A 153 -8.27 -13.91 8.67
C ASP A 153 -7.11 -13.12 9.29
N ASN A 154 -7.02 -11.87 8.89
CA ASN A 154 -6.09 -10.91 9.44
C ASN A 154 -6.89 -9.82 10.19
N PRO A 155 -7.34 -10.12 11.42
CA PRO A 155 -8.24 -9.22 12.13
C PRO A 155 -7.58 -7.86 12.35
N PRO A 156 -8.32 -6.76 12.13
CA PRO A 156 -7.82 -5.42 12.39
C PRO A 156 -7.46 -5.26 13.87
N LEU A 157 -6.49 -4.40 14.15
CA LEU A 157 -6.27 -3.91 15.50
C LEU A 157 -7.37 -2.90 15.86
N GLU A 158 -7.80 -2.93 17.11
CA GLU A 158 -8.65 -1.86 17.63
C GLU A 158 -7.79 -0.62 17.87
N VAL A 159 -7.88 0.33 16.94
CA VAL A 159 -7.15 1.61 16.99
C VAL A 159 -8.18 2.72 17.10
N ALA A 160 -8.24 3.35 18.27
CA ALA A 160 -9.13 4.49 18.48
C ALA A 160 -8.67 5.68 17.64
N ASP A 161 -9.62 6.35 16.97
CA ASP A 161 -9.33 7.57 16.23
C ASP A 161 -9.14 8.76 17.18
N SER A 162 -8.08 9.53 17.00
CA SER A 162 -7.76 10.70 17.80
C SER A 162 -6.89 11.68 17.01
N PRO A 163 -7.03 13.00 17.20
CA PRO A 163 -6.13 14.00 16.63
C PRO A 163 -4.67 13.84 17.06
N ASP A 164 -4.43 13.21 18.22
CA ASP A 164 -3.10 13.01 18.81
C ASP A 164 -2.42 11.71 18.36
N MET A 165 -3.00 11.02 17.39
CA MET A 165 -2.40 9.78 16.85
C MET A 165 -1.01 10.04 16.26
N PRO A 166 -0.07 9.08 16.41
CA PRO A 166 1.20 9.16 15.69
C PRO A 166 0.95 9.14 14.18
N ARG A 167 1.72 9.91 13.43
CA ARG A 167 1.66 9.88 11.96
C ARG A 167 1.97 8.48 11.45
N LEU A 168 1.39 8.06 10.31
CA LEU A 168 1.59 6.71 9.76
C LEU A 168 3.07 6.34 9.62
N HIS A 169 3.93 7.26 9.18
CA HIS A 169 5.35 6.98 9.06
C HIS A 169 6.00 6.60 10.41
N GLN A 170 5.54 7.17 11.53
CA GLN A 170 6.05 6.85 12.87
C GLN A 170 5.63 5.44 13.30
N VAL A 171 4.40 5.03 12.98
CA VAL A 171 3.90 3.67 13.27
C VAL A 171 4.76 2.59 12.60
N PHE A 172 5.27 2.89 11.39
CA PHE A 172 6.14 1.99 10.65
C PHE A 172 7.64 2.25 10.88
N ASN A 173 7.99 3.08 11.89
CA ASN A 173 9.36 3.47 12.21
C ASN A 173 10.11 4.07 11.00
N ILE A 174 9.40 4.81 10.15
CA ILE A 174 9.99 5.52 9.03
C ILE A 174 10.51 6.86 9.57
N CYS A 175 11.82 7.06 9.51
CA CYS A 175 12.49 8.19 10.11
C CYS A 175 13.20 9.05 9.05
N PRO A 176 13.26 10.38 9.25
CA PRO A 176 14.02 11.25 8.36
C PRO A 176 15.53 11.01 8.52
N LEU A 177 16.26 11.11 7.41
CA LEU A 177 17.72 11.13 7.37
C LEU A 177 18.26 12.54 7.09
N ALA A 178 19.53 12.74 7.36
CA ALA A 178 20.24 13.93 6.89
C ALA A 178 20.12 14.04 5.35
N GLY A 179 19.87 15.24 4.84
CA GLY A 179 19.67 15.46 3.39
C GLY A 179 18.23 15.40 2.91
N GLY A 180 17.28 14.99 3.77
CA GLY A 180 15.85 14.98 3.45
C GLY A 180 15.34 13.69 2.82
N GLU A 181 16.13 12.65 2.88
CA GLU A 181 15.73 11.26 2.62
C GLU A 181 14.99 10.69 3.82
N TRP A 182 14.28 9.59 3.63
CA TRP A 182 13.57 8.85 4.69
C TRP A 182 14.02 7.40 4.69
N GLN A 183 14.07 6.81 5.86
CA GLN A 183 14.49 5.43 6.05
C GLN A 183 13.40 4.62 6.73
N LEU A 184 13.05 3.49 6.11
CA LEU A 184 12.31 2.39 6.71
C LEU A 184 13.32 1.37 7.28
N PRO A 185 13.10 0.76 8.44
CA PRO A 185 13.99 -0.24 9.00
C PRO A 185 14.25 -1.43 8.09
N ALA A 186 15.24 -2.25 8.46
CA ALA A 186 15.46 -3.54 7.83
C ALA A 186 14.21 -4.43 7.90
N LEU A 187 14.11 -5.38 6.99
CA LEU A 187 12.99 -6.30 6.90
C LEU A 187 12.76 -7.03 8.24
N GLY A 188 11.53 -7.01 8.71
CA GLY A 188 11.15 -7.60 9.98
C GLY A 188 9.71 -8.09 10.02
N THR A 189 9.35 -8.72 11.14
CA THR A 189 7.97 -9.15 11.40
C THR A 189 7.03 -7.94 11.34
N GLY A 190 5.89 -8.08 10.70
CA GLY A 190 4.89 -7.01 10.52
C GLY A 190 5.09 -6.19 9.24
N THR A 191 6.30 -6.10 8.70
CA THR A 191 6.58 -5.43 7.41
C THR A 191 6.91 -6.39 6.29
N ALA A 192 7.31 -7.61 6.60
CA ALA A 192 7.59 -8.67 5.64
C ALA A 192 6.29 -9.32 5.15
N SER A 193 6.15 -9.41 3.84
CA SER A 193 5.13 -10.27 3.21
C SER A 193 5.50 -11.76 3.36
N PRO A 194 4.54 -12.68 3.17
CA PRO A 194 4.80 -14.11 3.31
C PRO A 194 5.92 -14.66 2.43
N ASP A 195 6.22 -14.01 1.32
CA ASP A 195 7.33 -14.36 0.42
C ASP A 195 8.67 -13.71 0.81
N ALA A 196 8.81 -13.33 2.07
CA ALA A 196 10.03 -12.76 2.63
C ALA A 196 10.54 -11.51 1.89
N ALA A 197 9.63 -10.59 1.59
CA ALA A 197 9.98 -9.30 1.02
C ALA A 197 9.21 -8.17 1.71
N LEU A 198 9.68 -6.94 1.56
CA LEU A 198 8.98 -5.77 2.08
C LEU A 198 7.58 -5.68 1.45
N HIS A 199 6.55 -5.71 2.29
CA HIS A 199 5.17 -5.61 1.85
C HIS A 199 4.87 -4.26 1.19
N LEU A 200 3.88 -4.22 0.29
CA LEU A 200 3.51 -3.01 -0.45
C LEU A 200 3.09 -1.84 0.45
N GLY A 201 2.41 -2.11 1.57
CA GLY A 201 1.90 -1.06 2.44
C GLY A 201 2.98 -0.15 3.03
N PRO A 202 4.01 -0.66 3.72
CA PRO A 202 5.14 0.13 4.17
C PRO A 202 5.85 0.87 3.02
N GLN A 203 5.87 0.30 1.79
CA GLN A 203 6.44 0.98 0.63
C GLN A 203 5.60 2.22 0.26
N HIS A 204 4.27 2.09 0.15
CA HIS A 204 3.40 3.25 -0.12
C HIS A 204 3.59 4.35 0.92
N ILE A 205 3.62 4.00 2.21
CA ILE A 205 3.75 4.98 3.30
C ILE A 205 5.10 5.70 3.23
N ALA A 206 6.21 4.97 3.01
CA ALA A 206 7.54 5.57 2.91
C ALA A 206 7.66 6.51 1.70
N LEU A 207 7.17 6.07 0.55
CA LEU A 207 7.20 6.83 -0.70
C LEU A 207 6.37 8.11 -0.59
N GLU A 208 5.13 8.06 -0.07
CA GLU A 208 4.29 9.25 0.11
C GLU A 208 4.86 10.18 1.17
N THR A 209 5.41 9.65 2.26
CA THR A 209 6.08 10.46 3.29
C THR A 209 7.21 11.29 2.69
N ALA A 210 8.04 10.68 1.86
CA ALA A 210 9.15 11.37 1.19
C ALA A 210 8.65 12.38 0.14
N ALA A 211 7.62 12.04 -0.64
CA ALA A 211 7.02 12.95 -1.61
C ALA A 211 6.44 14.19 -0.93
N GLY A 212 5.63 14.00 0.12
CA GLY A 212 5.05 15.10 0.90
C GLY A 212 6.10 15.94 1.62
N ALA A 213 7.17 15.33 2.13
CA ALA A 213 8.28 16.07 2.74
C ALA A 213 9.03 16.92 1.70
N ARG A 214 9.21 16.42 0.48
CA ARG A 214 9.82 17.16 -0.63
C ARG A 214 8.97 18.37 -1.01
N MET A 215 7.66 18.18 -1.13
CA MET A 215 6.71 19.27 -1.44
C MET A 215 6.69 20.33 -0.36
N ARG A 216 6.59 19.94 0.91
CA ARG A 216 6.60 20.91 2.03
C ARG A 216 7.91 21.71 2.12
N ARG A 217 9.04 21.11 1.77
CA ARG A 217 10.33 21.82 1.73
C ARG A 217 10.36 22.91 0.65
N GLU A 218 9.69 22.68 -0.48
CA GLU A 218 9.65 23.61 -1.61
C GLU A 218 8.56 24.69 -1.45
N PHE A 219 7.36 24.27 -1.07
CA PHE A 219 6.16 25.12 -1.10
C PHE A 219 5.63 25.48 0.30
N GLY A 220 6.26 24.97 1.37
CA GLY A 220 5.82 25.24 2.74
C GLY A 220 4.41 24.71 3.03
N ALA A 221 3.64 25.50 3.77
CA ALA A 221 2.25 25.14 4.12
C ALA A 221 1.29 25.22 2.92
N ALA A 222 1.68 25.89 1.83
CA ALA A 222 0.87 26.00 0.61
C ALA A 222 1.05 24.79 -0.33
N ALA A 223 1.73 23.74 0.12
CA ALA A 223 1.95 22.55 -0.70
C ALA A 223 0.62 21.95 -1.18
N PRO A 224 0.44 21.79 -2.50
CA PRO A 224 -0.78 21.20 -3.05
C PRO A 224 -0.90 19.74 -2.63
N ARG A 225 -2.11 19.17 -2.78
CA ARG A 225 -2.38 17.76 -2.53
C ARG A 225 -2.00 16.88 -3.72
N ILE A 226 -1.76 15.60 -3.45
CA ILE A 226 -1.61 14.59 -4.49
C ILE A 226 -2.96 14.41 -5.20
N ARG A 227 -2.96 14.53 -6.53
CA ARG A 227 -4.10 14.25 -7.40
C ARG A 227 -3.98 12.90 -8.09
N HIS A 228 -2.75 12.54 -8.46
CA HIS A 228 -2.44 11.26 -9.05
C HIS A 228 -1.26 10.64 -8.31
N TRP A 229 -1.40 9.38 -7.96
CA TRP A 229 -0.38 8.57 -7.30
C TRP A 229 -0.17 7.28 -8.08
N GLN A 230 1.05 7.04 -8.52
CA GLN A 230 1.40 5.80 -9.20
C GLN A 230 2.64 5.18 -8.56
N VAL A 231 2.62 3.87 -8.36
CA VAL A 231 3.77 3.10 -7.89
C VAL A 231 4.06 1.96 -8.85
N MET A 232 5.31 1.80 -9.20
CA MET A 232 5.87 0.62 -9.87
C MET A 232 6.66 -0.20 -8.86
N PHE A 233 6.32 -1.47 -8.69
CA PHE A 233 7.04 -2.42 -7.85
C PHE A 233 8.05 -3.16 -8.71
N VAL A 234 9.30 -2.70 -8.67
CA VAL A 234 10.35 -3.08 -9.63
C VAL A 234 11.07 -4.35 -9.21
N ALA A 235 11.30 -4.50 -7.90
CA ALA A 235 12.01 -5.64 -7.34
C ALA A 235 11.53 -5.95 -5.92
N ARG A 236 11.88 -7.14 -5.42
CA ARG A 236 11.57 -7.54 -4.05
C ARG A 236 12.62 -6.96 -3.10
N GLY A 237 12.19 -6.17 -2.09
CA GLY A 237 13.05 -5.69 -1.01
C GLY A 237 13.27 -6.81 0.01
N LYS A 238 14.50 -7.27 0.18
CA LYS A 238 14.80 -8.48 0.94
C LYS A 238 15.59 -8.25 2.22
N VAL A 239 16.27 -7.12 2.33
CA VAL A 239 17.24 -6.86 3.40
C VAL A 239 16.89 -5.59 4.16
N GLY A 240 16.96 -4.43 3.53
CA GLY A 240 16.93 -3.13 4.19
C GLY A 240 18.20 -2.78 4.97
N PRO A 241 18.26 -1.64 5.66
CA PRO A 241 17.19 -0.64 5.69
C PRO A 241 16.82 -0.13 4.30
N PHE A 242 15.59 0.37 4.17
CA PHE A 242 15.12 0.87 2.88
C PHE A 242 15.13 2.40 2.90
N VAL A 243 15.74 3.01 1.89
CA VAL A 243 15.96 4.46 1.85
C VAL A 243 15.28 5.07 0.63
N THR A 244 14.57 6.19 0.86
CA THR A 244 13.91 6.94 -0.23
C THR A 244 14.89 7.92 -0.88
N ARG A 245 14.73 8.16 -2.18
CA ARG A 245 15.32 9.30 -2.91
C ARG A 245 14.23 10.01 -3.68
N SER A 246 14.08 11.31 -3.46
CA SER A 246 13.03 12.12 -4.08
C SER A 246 13.59 13.18 -5.01
N GLU A 247 12.91 13.36 -6.14
CA GLU A 247 13.19 14.37 -7.15
C GLU A 247 11.93 15.19 -7.40
N LEU A 248 12.04 16.52 -7.35
CA LEU A 248 10.98 17.44 -7.75
C LEU A 248 11.08 17.67 -9.27
N ILE A 249 9.96 17.57 -9.94
CA ILE A 249 9.82 17.84 -11.36
C ILE A 249 8.82 18.97 -11.52
N ASP A 250 9.31 20.11 -11.99
CA ASP A 250 8.48 21.29 -12.26
C ASP A 250 8.15 21.33 -13.76
N GLY A 251 6.86 21.29 -14.06
CA GLY A 251 6.33 21.40 -15.41
C GLY A 251 6.15 22.87 -15.80
N GLN A 252 6.63 23.27 -16.98
CA GLN A 252 6.51 24.64 -17.50
C GLN A 252 5.06 25.17 -17.56
N GLY A 253 4.06 24.27 -17.48
CA GLY A 253 2.64 24.63 -17.45
C GLY A 253 2.04 24.77 -16.04
N GLY A 254 2.86 24.82 -14.98
CA GLY A 254 2.42 24.96 -13.59
C GLY A 254 2.04 23.66 -12.90
N GLY A 255 2.14 22.52 -13.58
CA GLY A 255 1.99 21.20 -12.94
C GLY A 255 3.28 20.81 -12.22
N VAL A 256 3.14 20.27 -11.02
CA VAL A 256 4.28 19.81 -10.20
C VAL A 256 4.16 18.32 -9.93
N ALA A 257 5.27 17.61 -10.05
CA ALA A 257 5.35 16.20 -9.70
C ALA A 257 6.56 15.91 -8.80
N VAL A 258 6.42 14.91 -7.96
CA VAL A 258 7.56 14.33 -7.22
C VAL A 258 7.71 12.87 -7.61
N ARG A 259 8.89 12.52 -8.06
CA ARG A 259 9.29 11.13 -8.23
C ARG A 259 10.06 10.68 -7.00
N VAL A 260 9.74 9.50 -6.49
CA VAL A 260 10.43 8.91 -5.35
C VAL A 260 10.83 7.49 -5.68
N ALA A 261 12.09 7.15 -5.48
CA ALA A 261 12.57 5.77 -5.50
C ALA A 261 12.76 5.26 -4.08
N LEU A 262 12.42 3.99 -3.83
CA LEU A 262 12.74 3.26 -2.60
C LEU A 262 13.82 2.24 -2.92
N LEU A 263 14.93 2.30 -2.18
CA LEU A 263 16.11 1.48 -2.39
C LEU A 263 16.31 0.52 -1.21
N ASP A 264 16.66 -0.72 -1.50
CA ASP A 264 17.13 -1.70 -0.52
C ASP A 264 18.65 -1.46 -0.30
N SER A 265 18.99 -0.68 0.74
CA SER A 265 20.37 -0.27 0.96
C SER A 265 21.27 -1.41 1.46
N GLY A 266 20.68 -2.43 2.09
CA GLY A 266 21.40 -3.66 2.45
C GLY A 266 21.59 -4.63 1.27
N ASN A 267 21.06 -4.30 0.09
CA ASN A 267 21.16 -5.10 -1.13
C ASN A 267 21.59 -4.22 -2.31
N GLU A 268 22.83 -3.77 -2.29
CA GLU A 268 23.49 -3.01 -3.38
C GLU A 268 22.73 -1.77 -3.86
N GLN A 269 22.00 -1.09 -2.97
CA GLN A 269 21.16 0.06 -3.31
C GLN A 269 20.15 -0.24 -4.40
N ARG A 270 19.65 -1.47 -4.45
CA ARG A 270 18.70 -1.91 -5.46
C ARG A 270 17.39 -1.16 -5.34
N VAL A 271 16.94 -0.56 -6.43
CA VAL A 271 15.60 0.05 -6.50
C VAL A 271 14.56 -1.05 -6.41
N ILE A 272 13.67 -0.96 -5.41
CA ILE A 272 12.60 -1.95 -5.19
C ILE A 272 11.23 -1.41 -5.63
N SER A 273 11.02 -0.11 -5.50
CA SER A 273 9.83 0.56 -6.03
C SER A 273 10.12 2.01 -6.42
N SER A 274 9.30 2.54 -7.31
CA SER A 274 9.33 3.94 -7.72
C SER A 274 7.92 4.48 -7.77
N ALA A 275 7.70 5.63 -7.13
CA ALA A 275 6.43 6.34 -7.15
C ALA A 275 6.54 7.63 -7.96
N THR A 276 5.40 8.04 -8.53
CA THR A 276 5.19 9.37 -9.08
C THR A 276 3.94 9.96 -8.42
N ALA A 277 4.10 11.11 -7.77
CA ALA A 277 3.01 11.89 -7.24
C ALA A 277 2.82 13.14 -8.12
N ILE A 278 1.60 13.38 -8.64
CA ILE A 278 1.23 14.60 -9.36
C ILE A 278 0.31 15.41 -8.46
N TYR A 279 0.59 16.70 -8.38
CA TYR A 279 -0.07 17.65 -7.49
C TYR A 279 -0.93 18.66 -8.23
#